data_ec88dd8acfd41875d3837f396db4ffa7
#
_entry.id   ec88dd8acfd41875d3837f396db4ffa7
#
_cell.length_a   1.000
_cell.length_b   1.000
_cell.length_c   1.000
_cell.angle_alpha   90.00
_cell.angle_beta   90.00
_cell.angle_gamma   90.00
#
_symmetry.space_group_name_H-M   'P 1'
#
loop_
_entity.id
_entity.type
_entity.pdbx_description
1 polymer ?
#
loop_
_entity_poly.entity_id
_entity_poly.type
_entity_poly.pdbx_seq_one_letter_code
_entity_poly.pdbx_strand_id
1 'polypeptide(L)'
;MKIDELASLGDEQLVHKELELERTMMGHTFRHRLQQLENTSVLKTTRRDIARTQTLLVAREHEAGLQRGALKARHRSTFVAAAPAASAGGAGDDFLKGVLDSREPAE
;
A
#
# COMPACT_ATOMS: atom_id res chain seq x y z
N MET A 1 -10.63 -8.83 -4.03
CA MET A 1 -11.61 -8.07 -3.27
C MET A 1 -12.78 -7.68 -4.10
N LYS A 2 -13.94 -7.74 -3.52
CA LYS A 2 -15.14 -7.32 -4.24
C LYS A 2 -15.41 -5.86 -3.95
N ILE A 3 -16.01 -5.20 -4.91
CA ILE A 3 -16.30 -3.79 -4.76
C ILE A 3 -17.27 -3.53 -3.61
N ASP A 4 -18.15 -4.48 -3.31
CA ASP A 4 -19.08 -4.34 -2.20
C ASP A 4 -18.37 -4.29 -0.86
N GLU A 5 -17.32 -5.09 -0.71
CA GLU A 5 -16.54 -5.10 0.51
C GLU A 5 -15.83 -3.76 0.69
N LEU A 6 -15.29 -3.23 -0.40
CA LEU A 6 -14.62 -1.94 -0.37
C LEU A 6 -15.60 -0.80 -0.11
N ALA A 7 -16.81 -0.90 -0.66
CA ALA A 7 -17.81 0.13 -0.49
C ALA A 7 -18.29 0.27 0.95
N SER A 8 -18.13 -0.78 1.76
CA SER A 8 -18.55 -0.74 3.16
C SER A 8 -17.52 -0.05 4.05
N LEU A 9 -16.35 0.26 3.53
CA LEU A 9 -15.29 0.90 4.32
C LEU A 9 -15.48 2.41 4.37
N GLY A 10 -15.01 3.02 5.43
CA GLY A 10 -15.03 4.48 5.55
C GLY A 10 -13.97 5.11 4.65
N ASP A 11 -14.03 6.43 4.51
CA ASP A 11 -13.10 7.15 3.64
C ASP A 11 -11.65 6.93 4.04
N GLU A 12 -11.36 7.03 5.31
CA GLU A 12 -10.01 6.82 5.80
C GLU A 12 -9.55 5.40 5.54
N GLN A 13 -10.42 4.43 5.78
CA GLN A 13 -10.10 3.03 5.55
C GLN A 13 -9.85 2.74 4.08
N LEU A 14 -10.61 3.38 3.19
CA LEU A 14 -10.41 3.21 1.76
C LEU A 14 -9.07 3.77 1.33
N VAL A 15 -8.71 4.95 1.83
CA VAL A 15 -7.41 5.54 1.49
C VAL A 15 -6.27 4.66 1.99
N HIS A 16 -6.40 4.16 3.20
CA HIS A 16 -5.39 3.27 3.77
C HIS A 16 -5.30 1.97 2.97
N LYS A 17 -6.44 1.47 2.50
CA LYS A 17 -6.47 0.27 1.68
C LYS A 17 -5.77 0.49 0.35
N GLU A 18 -5.99 1.64 -0.26
CA GLU A 18 -5.31 1.99 -1.50
C GLU A 18 -3.80 2.05 -1.31
N LEU A 19 -3.36 2.71 -0.25
CA LEU A 19 -1.93 2.82 0.05
C LEU A 19 -1.30 1.46 0.32
N GLU A 20 -2.02 0.62 1.05
CA GLU A 20 -1.56 -0.73 1.33
C GLU A 20 -1.44 -1.57 0.06
N LEU A 21 -2.43 -1.45 -0.83
CA LEU A 21 -2.41 -2.17 -2.10
C LEU A 21 -1.29 -1.69 -3.00
N GLU A 22 -1.04 -0.39 -3.03
CA GLU A 22 0.08 0.15 -3.81
C GLU A 22 1.41 -0.40 -3.30
N ARG A 23 1.56 -0.50 -2.00
CA ARG A 23 2.76 -1.04 -1.39
C ARG A 23 2.91 -2.53 -1.71
N THR A 24 1.82 -3.28 -1.65
CA THR A 24 1.81 -4.69 -2.01
C THR A 24 2.18 -4.87 -3.48
N MET A 25 1.65 -4.02 -4.35
CA MET A 25 1.96 -4.07 -5.77
C MET A 25 3.44 -3.82 -6.02
N MET A 26 4.01 -2.86 -5.32
CA MET A 26 5.42 -2.57 -5.44
C MET A 26 6.27 -3.79 -5.05
N GLY A 27 5.90 -4.47 -3.97
CA GLY A 27 6.58 -5.68 -3.55
C GLY A 27 6.49 -6.80 -4.56
N HIS A 28 5.30 -7.00 -5.14
CA HIS A 28 5.11 -8.02 -6.17
C HIS A 28 5.90 -7.70 -7.42
N THR A 29 5.93 -6.45 -7.83
CA THR A 29 6.68 -6.03 -9.01
C THR A 29 8.18 -6.29 -8.82
N PHE A 30 8.67 -5.98 -7.63
CA PHE A 30 10.07 -6.20 -7.30
C PHE A 30 10.42 -7.69 -7.36
N ARG A 31 9.60 -8.53 -6.75
CA ARG A 31 9.81 -9.97 -6.78
C ARG A 31 9.72 -10.51 -8.20
N HIS A 32 8.82 -9.99 -9.00
CA HIS A 32 8.69 -10.41 -10.39
C HIS A 32 9.96 -10.11 -11.17
N ARG A 33 10.53 -8.93 -10.96
CA ARG A 33 11.78 -8.55 -11.63
C ARG A 33 12.96 -9.41 -11.22
N LEU A 34 12.93 -9.90 -9.98
CA LEU A 34 13.95 -10.81 -9.49
C LEU A 34 13.67 -12.26 -9.87
N GLN A 35 12.59 -12.50 -10.58
CA GLN A 35 12.16 -13.83 -10.98
C GLN A 35 11.89 -14.74 -9.78
N GLN A 36 11.46 -14.13 -8.68
CA GLN A 36 11.13 -14.86 -7.45
C GLN A 36 9.63 -14.93 -7.19
N LEU A 37 8.82 -14.42 -8.09
CA LEU A 37 7.38 -14.45 -7.93
C LEU A 37 6.82 -15.69 -8.60
N GLU A 38 6.32 -16.62 -7.78
CA GLU A 38 5.79 -17.87 -8.30
C GLU A 38 4.49 -17.69 -9.06
N ASN A 39 3.61 -16.88 -8.54
CA ASN A 39 2.31 -16.70 -9.17
C ASN A 39 2.19 -15.27 -9.71
N THR A 40 2.39 -15.12 -11.00
CA THR A 40 2.35 -13.80 -11.63
C THR A 40 0.95 -13.21 -11.69
N SER A 41 -0.09 -14.02 -11.49
CA SER A 41 -1.46 -13.51 -11.54
C SER A 41 -1.77 -12.54 -10.41
N VAL A 42 -0.98 -12.54 -9.34
CA VAL A 42 -1.17 -11.61 -8.23
C VAL A 42 -0.97 -10.16 -8.68
N LEU A 43 -0.13 -9.93 -9.69
CA LEU A 43 0.07 -8.59 -10.22
C LEU A 43 -1.22 -8.04 -10.80
N LYS A 44 -1.91 -8.86 -11.58
CA LYS A 44 -3.15 -8.48 -12.22
C LYS A 44 -4.24 -8.28 -11.19
N THR A 45 -4.34 -9.19 -10.24
CA THR A 45 -5.37 -9.13 -9.20
C THR A 45 -5.18 -7.87 -8.35
N THR A 46 -3.96 -7.58 -7.94
CA THR A 46 -3.66 -6.41 -7.12
C THR A 46 -3.96 -5.13 -7.88
N ARG A 47 -3.62 -5.09 -9.16
CA ARG A 47 -3.90 -3.93 -9.99
C ARG A 47 -5.40 -3.67 -10.09
N ARG A 48 -6.20 -4.72 -10.22
CA ARG A 48 -7.65 -4.60 -10.26
C ARG A 48 -8.21 -4.09 -8.93
N ASP A 49 -7.67 -4.58 -7.84
CA ASP A 49 -8.10 -4.13 -6.51
C ASP A 49 -7.80 -2.65 -6.31
N ILE A 50 -6.63 -2.19 -6.75
CA ILE A 50 -6.26 -0.79 -6.69
C ILE A 50 -7.25 0.04 -7.51
N ALA A 51 -7.58 -0.43 -8.71
CA ALA A 51 -8.51 0.28 -9.58
C ALA A 51 -9.89 0.40 -8.95
N ARG A 52 -10.37 -0.65 -8.32
CA ARG A 52 -11.66 -0.63 -7.64
C ARG A 52 -11.67 0.36 -6.49
N THR A 53 -10.59 0.36 -5.69
CA THR A 53 -10.47 1.29 -4.57
C THR A 53 -10.43 2.72 -5.05
N GLN A 54 -9.69 2.99 -6.10
CA GLN A 54 -9.62 4.33 -6.69
C GLN A 54 -10.96 4.78 -7.24
N THR A 55 -11.70 3.87 -7.86
CA THR A 55 -13.02 4.18 -8.39
C THR A 55 -13.97 4.63 -7.28
N LEU A 56 -13.95 3.91 -6.17
CA LEU A 56 -14.80 4.26 -5.03
C LEU A 56 -14.38 5.59 -4.39
N LEU A 57 -13.08 5.83 -4.30
CA LEU A 57 -12.59 7.09 -3.75
C LEU A 57 -13.00 8.27 -4.61
N VAL A 58 -12.87 8.13 -5.92
CA VAL A 58 -13.27 9.20 -6.86
C VAL A 58 -14.76 9.45 -6.76
N ALA A 59 -15.57 8.39 -6.66
CA ALA A 59 -17.01 8.53 -6.53
C ALA A 59 -17.38 9.29 -5.24
N ARG A 60 -16.72 8.98 -4.14
CA ARG A 60 -16.96 9.67 -2.87
C ARG A 60 -16.53 11.13 -2.92
N GLU A 61 -15.39 11.42 -3.54
CA GLU A 61 -14.91 12.78 -3.72
C GLU A 61 -15.91 13.59 -4.56
N HIS A 62 -16.43 12.97 -5.60
CA HIS A 62 -17.40 13.62 -6.47
C HIS A 62 -18.70 13.93 -5.73
N GLU A 63 -19.18 12.98 -4.95
CA GLU A 63 -20.41 13.18 -4.15
C GLU A 63 -20.24 14.26 -3.11
N ALA A 64 -19.05 14.37 -2.53
CA ALA A 64 -18.76 15.37 -1.52
C ALA A 64 -18.35 16.72 -2.10
N GLY A 65 -18.22 16.81 -3.42
CA GLY A 65 -17.79 18.04 -4.06
C GLY A 65 -16.33 18.36 -3.86
N LEU A 66 -15.52 17.36 -3.55
CA LEU A 66 -14.10 17.55 -3.33
C LEU A 66 -13.31 17.40 -4.62
N GLN A 67 -12.11 17.93 -4.63
CA GLN A 67 -11.22 17.78 -5.77
C GLN A 67 -10.68 16.37 -5.81
N ARG A 68 -10.29 15.94 -6.99
CA ARG A 68 -9.72 14.62 -7.17
C ARG A 68 -8.44 14.49 -6.34
N GLY A 69 -8.36 13.44 -5.58
CA GLY A 69 -7.21 13.20 -4.70
C GLY A 69 -7.31 13.83 -3.33
N ALA A 70 -8.39 14.57 -3.05
CA ALA A 70 -8.53 15.25 -1.77
C ALA A 70 -8.60 14.28 -0.59
N LEU A 71 -9.32 13.17 -0.74
CA LEU A 71 -9.43 12.19 0.33
C LEU A 71 -8.09 11.54 0.62
N LYS A 72 -7.35 11.20 -0.41
CA LYS A 72 -6.04 10.61 -0.25
C LYS A 72 -5.08 11.57 0.44
N ALA A 73 -5.12 12.83 0.06
CA ALA A 73 -4.28 13.83 0.67
C ALA A 73 -4.65 14.03 2.14
N ARG A 74 -5.94 13.95 2.45
CA ARG A 74 -6.42 14.18 3.81
C ARG A 74 -6.01 13.05 4.76
N HIS A 75 -6.11 11.81 4.32
CA HIS A 75 -5.90 10.66 5.19
C HIS A 75 -4.53 9.98 5.02
N ARG A 76 -3.74 10.47 4.11
CA ARG A 76 -2.44 9.86 3.85
C ARG A 76 -1.52 9.89 5.07
N SER A 77 -1.57 10.97 5.81
CA SER A 77 -0.68 11.15 6.95
C SER A 77 -1.01 10.20 8.10
N THR A 78 -2.21 9.67 8.14
CA THR A 78 -2.60 8.76 9.22
C THR A 78 -2.30 7.29 8.87
N PHE A 79 -1.80 7.04 7.67
CA PHE A 79 -1.52 5.67 7.26
C PHE A 79 -0.28 5.15 7.96
N VAL A 80 -0.41 4.03 8.61
CA VAL A 80 0.71 3.35 9.23
C VAL A 80 0.91 2.07 8.45
N ALA A 81 2.02 1.97 7.80
CA ALA A 81 2.32 0.80 7.01
C ALA A 81 2.42 -0.39 7.94
N ALA A 82 1.62 -1.37 7.69
CA ALA A 82 1.65 -2.55 8.50
C ALA A 82 3.02 -3.16 8.33
N ALA A 83 3.56 -3.51 9.44
CA ALA A 83 4.88 -4.02 9.42
C ALA A 83 4.89 -5.29 8.66
N PRO A 84 5.12 -5.32 7.61
CA PRO A 84 4.90 -6.38 6.82
C PRO A 84 5.85 -7.27 6.86
N ALA A 85 6.26 -6.76 6.93
CA ALA A 85 7.19 -7.18 6.86
C ALA A 85 7.40 -8.27 7.36
N ALA A 86 6.93 -8.18 8.09
CA ALA A 86 6.99 -9.16 8.75
C ALA A 86 7.65 -10.15 8.01
N SER A 87 7.30 -10.39 7.19
CA SER A 87 7.79 -11.40 6.59
C SER A 87 8.90 -11.12 5.84
N ALA A 88 8.65 -10.77 4.87
CA ALA A 88 9.66 -10.74 3.94
C ALA A 88 10.63 -9.68 4.23
N GLY A 89 10.23 -8.78 4.94
CA GLY A 89 11.08 -7.67 5.14
C GLY A 89 12.04 -7.81 6.26
N GLY A 90 11.82 -8.74 7.08
CA GLY A 90 12.66 -8.88 8.23
C GLY A 90 14.13 -8.74 7.95
N ALA A 91 14.58 -9.42 6.94
CA ALA A 91 16.00 -9.38 6.61
C ALA A 91 16.45 -8.00 6.19
N GLY A 92 15.61 -7.31 5.47
CA GLY A 92 15.94 -5.97 5.03
C GLY A 92 16.00 -4.99 6.16
N ASP A 93 15.10 -5.13 7.10
CA ASP A 93 15.08 -4.26 8.25
C ASP A 93 16.30 -4.47 9.09
N ASP A 94 16.66 -5.71 9.31
CA ASP A 94 17.84 -6.03 10.09
C ASP A 94 19.09 -5.46 9.44
N PHE A 95 19.15 -5.51 8.13
CA PHE A 95 20.27 -4.97 7.40
C PHE A 95 20.38 -3.46 7.62
N LEU A 96 19.28 -2.76 7.47
CA LEU A 96 19.26 -1.32 7.64
C LEU A 96 19.57 -0.93 9.09
N LYS A 97 19.08 -1.70 10.00
CA LYS A 97 19.33 -1.42 11.38
C LYS A 97 20.80 -1.57 11.67
N GLY A 98 21.43 -2.61 11.19
CA GLY A 98 22.83 -2.81 11.35
C GLY A 98 23.65 -1.68 10.78
N VAL A 99 23.27 -1.19 9.62
CA VAL A 99 23.95 -0.09 8.98
C VAL A 99 23.82 1.19 9.78
N LEU A 100 22.64 1.45 10.28
CA LEU A 100 22.40 2.64 11.08
C LEU A 100 23.15 2.58 12.40
N ASP A 101 23.16 1.44 13.02
CA ASP A 101 23.86 1.26 14.27
C ASP A 101 25.36 1.45 14.09
N SER A 102 25.90 0.95 13.01
CA SER A 102 27.30 1.13 12.77
C SER A 102 27.66 2.55 12.43
N ARG A 103 26.73 3.33 11.99
CA ARG A 103 27.00 4.71 11.70
C ARG A 103 26.91 5.56 12.92
N GLU A 104 26.21 5.09 13.90
CA GLU A 104 26.02 5.86 15.03
C GLU A 104 27.31 6.02 15.64
N PRO A 105 27.78 7.17 15.79
CA PRO A 105 29.08 7.41 16.22
C PRO A 105 29.08 7.13 17.60
N ALA A 106 29.89 6.50 17.95
CA ALA A 106 29.94 6.19 19.23
C ALA A 106 30.24 7.43 19.94
N GLU A 107 30.02 8.35 19.77
CA GLU A 107 30.21 9.49 20.53
C GLU A 107 31.20 9.42 21.42
#